data_a76f5ebfd8738545d4cbc2226617648b
#
_entry.id   a76f5ebfd8738545d4cbc2226617648b
#
_cell.length_a   1.000
_cell.length_b   1.000
_cell.length_c   1.000
_cell.angle_alpha   90.00
_cell.angle_beta   90.00
_cell.angle_gamma   90.00
#
_symmetry.space_group_name_H-M   'P 1'
#
loop_
_entity.id
_entity.type
_entity.pdbx_description
1 polymer ?
#
loop_
_entity_poly.entity_id
_entity_poly.type
_entity_poly.pdbx_seq_one_letter_code
_entity_poly.pdbx_strand_id
1 'polypeptide(L)'
;MNGEIWVVCDAEGTGLSGCSCELLGKAQALSEKGAGTVCAVWFSEIPPPAQELASFGAVRAYAACLSDADEYGKARLLARLAKTHCPQILLLSATVQGRSVAAQAAALIGTGLTADCTGLEIGPDGKLVQIRPAYGGNLMARVTCPGSLPQMATVRPGAFSRCRPFNRGCCAVMDCTSEKSLENPVRLLETIHLAGAQTAFGEAEIVVAGGAGIGSARAFDQICLLAERLGGAPAASRAAVNAGYAPYSSQVGQTGVCIHPKLYIAFGISGAVQHLAGIQGAKRIAAVNTDPKAPIFDYADYGIVGDLHRAIDLILWHTS
;
A
#
# COMPACT_ATOMS: atom_id res chain seq x y z
N MET A 1 -20.24 -25.66 -3.82
CA MET A 1 -19.42 -25.07 -4.91
C MET A 1 -18.35 -24.22 -4.24
N ASN A 2 -17.08 -24.57 -4.38
CA ASN A 2 -16.01 -23.75 -3.82
C ASN A 2 -15.95 -22.48 -4.66
N GLY A 3 -16.22 -21.32 -4.03
CA GLY A 3 -16.13 -20.02 -4.69
C GLY A 3 -14.71 -19.66 -5.11
N GLU A 4 -14.55 -18.58 -5.87
CA GLU A 4 -13.25 -18.04 -6.24
C GLU A 4 -12.86 -16.87 -5.34
N ILE A 5 -11.58 -16.78 -5.00
CA ILE A 5 -10.95 -15.62 -4.37
C ILE A 5 -10.13 -14.94 -5.46
N TRP A 6 -10.54 -13.76 -5.85
CA TRP A 6 -9.84 -12.99 -6.87
C TRP A 6 -8.87 -12.01 -6.24
N VAL A 7 -7.66 -11.96 -6.76
CA VAL A 7 -6.63 -10.97 -6.42
C VAL A 7 -6.30 -10.18 -7.68
N VAL A 8 -6.58 -8.89 -7.67
CA VAL A 8 -6.12 -7.99 -8.72
C VAL A 8 -4.64 -7.72 -8.49
N CYS A 9 -3.83 -8.13 -9.44
CA CYS A 9 -2.38 -8.07 -9.38
C CYS A 9 -1.85 -6.91 -10.21
N ASP A 10 -0.89 -6.19 -9.66
CA ASP A 10 -0.19 -5.10 -10.32
C ASP A 10 1.18 -5.60 -10.84
N ALA A 11 1.62 -5.06 -11.99
CA ALA A 11 2.93 -5.33 -12.56
C ALA A 11 4.02 -4.47 -11.88
N GLU A 12 5.22 -5.05 -11.73
CA GLU A 12 6.44 -4.33 -11.39
C GLU A 12 7.57 -4.84 -12.29
N GLY A 13 8.00 -4.01 -13.22
CA GLY A 13 8.84 -4.48 -14.32
C GLY A 13 8.15 -5.56 -15.15
N THR A 14 8.74 -6.74 -15.26
CA THR A 14 8.16 -7.90 -15.98
C THR A 14 7.47 -8.92 -15.07
N GLY A 15 7.43 -8.69 -13.75
CA GLY A 15 6.92 -9.61 -12.73
C GLY A 15 5.77 -9.02 -11.91
N LEU A 16 5.45 -9.69 -10.81
CA LEU A 16 4.45 -9.25 -9.84
C LEU A 16 5.02 -8.17 -8.92
N SER A 17 4.21 -7.17 -8.60
CA SER A 17 4.56 -6.23 -7.54
C SER A 17 4.63 -6.92 -6.17
N GLY A 18 5.43 -6.36 -5.26
CA GLY A 18 5.53 -6.85 -3.90
C GLY A 18 4.18 -6.95 -3.19
N CYS A 19 3.30 -5.97 -3.41
CA CYS A 19 1.94 -5.97 -2.87
C CYS A 19 1.08 -7.11 -3.42
N SER A 20 1.22 -7.43 -4.72
CA SER A 20 0.52 -8.55 -5.34
C SER A 20 0.95 -9.90 -4.74
N CYS A 21 2.25 -10.07 -4.49
CA CYS A 21 2.78 -11.26 -3.82
C CYS A 21 2.23 -11.43 -2.40
N GLU A 22 2.14 -10.35 -1.62
CA GLU A 22 1.53 -10.35 -0.28
C GLU A 22 0.06 -10.78 -0.32
N LEU A 23 -0.71 -10.20 -1.26
CA LEU A 23 -2.14 -10.49 -1.40
C LEU A 23 -2.42 -11.91 -1.87
N LEU A 24 -1.66 -12.42 -2.84
CA LEU A 24 -1.79 -13.81 -3.30
C LEU A 24 -1.49 -14.78 -2.16
N GLY A 25 -0.42 -14.52 -1.39
CA GLY A 25 -0.11 -15.31 -0.21
C GLY A 25 -1.20 -15.29 0.84
N LYS A 26 -1.81 -14.13 1.08
CA LYS A 26 -2.95 -14.02 2.00
C LYS A 26 -4.19 -14.73 1.46
N ALA A 27 -4.48 -14.59 0.16
CA ALA A 27 -5.58 -15.31 -0.49
C ALA A 27 -5.41 -16.83 -0.39
N GLN A 28 -4.18 -17.34 -0.55
CA GLN A 28 -3.88 -18.76 -0.35
C GLN A 28 -4.16 -19.21 1.08
N ALA A 29 -3.77 -18.42 2.08
CA ALA A 29 -4.08 -18.73 3.48
C ALA A 29 -5.59 -18.71 3.79
N LEU A 30 -6.38 -17.89 3.09
CA LEU A 30 -7.84 -17.90 3.18
C LEU A 30 -8.43 -19.12 2.46
N SER A 31 -7.87 -19.51 1.31
CA SER A 31 -8.24 -20.70 0.56
C SER A 31 -8.08 -21.97 1.39
N GLU A 32 -6.98 -22.09 2.15
CA GLU A 32 -6.73 -23.22 3.06
C GLU A 32 -7.76 -23.33 4.19
N LYS A 33 -8.44 -22.23 4.52
CA LYS A 33 -9.57 -22.18 5.45
C LYS A 33 -10.93 -22.41 4.77
N GLY A 34 -10.94 -22.85 3.52
CA GLY A 34 -12.15 -23.19 2.78
C GLY A 34 -12.86 -22.02 2.08
N ALA A 35 -12.22 -20.85 1.99
CA ALA A 35 -12.83 -19.67 1.39
C ALA A 35 -12.93 -19.72 -0.15
N GLY A 36 -12.33 -20.73 -0.81
CA GLY A 36 -12.40 -20.89 -2.26
C GLY A 36 -11.04 -21.05 -2.94
N THR A 37 -11.04 -21.03 -4.25
CA THR A 37 -9.85 -21.20 -5.09
C THR A 37 -9.26 -19.85 -5.46
N VAL A 38 -7.93 -19.71 -5.37
CA VAL A 38 -7.24 -18.44 -5.68
C VAL A 38 -7.12 -18.26 -7.19
N CYS A 39 -7.58 -17.12 -7.68
CA CYS A 39 -7.46 -16.68 -9.05
C CYS A 39 -6.85 -15.28 -9.11
N ALA A 40 -5.98 -15.04 -10.08
CA ALA A 40 -5.43 -13.71 -10.33
C ALA A 40 -6.30 -12.95 -11.35
N VAL A 41 -6.32 -11.64 -11.25
CA VAL A 41 -6.82 -10.73 -12.29
C VAL A 41 -5.65 -9.86 -12.70
N TRP A 42 -5.34 -9.85 -14.01
CA TRP A 42 -4.17 -9.17 -14.56
C TRP A 42 -4.58 -8.23 -15.69
N PHE A 43 -4.52 -6.94 -15.43
CA PHE A 43 -4.85 -5.91 -16.39
C PHE A 43 -3.63 -5.03 -16.65
N SER A 44 -2.83 -5.42 -17.63
CA SER A 44 -1.60 -4.71 -18.02
C SER A 44 -1.30 -4.93 -19.49
N GLU A 45 -0.50 -4.06 -20.08
CA GLU A 45 0.07 -4.24 -21.42
C GLU A 45 1.13 -5.34 -21.44
N ILE A 46 1.67 -5.69 -20.27
CA ILE A 46 2.65 -6.77 -20.10
C ILE A 46 1.91 -8.10 -19.93
N PRO A 47 2.33 -9.18 -20.59
CA PRO A 47 1.73 -10.50 -20.41
C PRO A 47 1.78 -10.97 -18.96
N PRO A 48 0.74 -11.71 -18.48
CA PRO A 48 0.72 -12.20 -17.11
C PRO A 48 1.87 -13.18 -16.85
N PRO A 49 2.61 -13.04 -15.76
CA PRO A 49 3.70 -13.96 -15.38
C PRO A 49 3.13 -15.26 -14.79
N ALA A 50 2.59 -16.13 -15.68
CA ALA A 50 1.80 -17.30 -15.28
C ALA A 50 2.53 -18.25 -14.32
N GLN A 51 3.85 -18.43 -14.49
CA GLN A 51 4.65 -19.28 -13.63
C GLN A 51 4.80 -18.66 -12.22
N GLU A 52 5.00 -17.35 -12.15
CA GLU A 52 5.10 -16.63 -10.87
C GLU A 52 3.75 -16.62 -10.16
N LEU A 53 2.65 -16.34 -10.88
CA LEU A 53 1.27 -16.42 -10.35
C LEU A 53 0.98 -17.80 -9.75
N ALA A 54 1.34 -18.88 -10.46
CA ALA A 54 1.20 -20.24 -9.98
C ALA A 54 2.01 -20.49 -8.70
N SER A 55 3.23 -19.91 -8.62
CA SER A 55 4.10 -20.07 -7.45
C SER A 55 3.53 -19.42 -6.19
N PHE A 56 2.62 -18.45 -6.33
CA PHE A 56 1.88 -17.85 -5.23
C PHE A 56 0.46 -18.43 -5.04
N GLY A 57 0.15 -19.54 -5.68
CA GLY A 57 -1.07 -20.31 -5.45
C GLY A 57 -2.23 -19.99 -6.39
N ALA A 58 -2.09 -19.08 -7.36
CA ALA A 58 -3.13 -18.83 -8.36
C ALA A 58 -3.23 -20.01 -9.34
N VAL A 59 -4.43 -20.57 -9.48
CA VAL A 59 -4.69 -21.67 -10.44
C VAL A 59 -5.16 -21.15 -11.78
N ARG A 60 -5.68 -19.91 -11.82
CA ARG A 60 -6.19 -19.24 -13.01
C ARG A 60 -5.87 -17.75 -12.96
N ALA A 61 -5.64 -17.16 -14.13
CA ALA A 61 -5.49 -15.72 -14.29
C ALA A 61 -6.48 -15.21 -15.36
N TYR A 62 -7.32 -14.27 -15.01
CA TYR A 62 -8.15 -13.51 -15.92
C TYR A 62 -7.31 -12.32 -16.41
N ALA A 63 -6.85 -12.38 -17.65
CA ALA A 63 -5.91 -11.40 -18.18
C ALA A 63 -6.53 -10.56 -19.29
N ALA A 64 -6.24 -9.26 -19.30
CA ALA A 64 -6.59 -8.39 -20.41
C ALA A 64 -5.51 -7.35 -20.65
N CYS A 65 -5.24 -7.06 -21.93
CA CYS A 65 -4.32 -6.01 -22.34
C CYS A 65 -4.99 -4.65 -22.17
N LEU A 66 -4.65 -3.97 -21.08
CA LEU A 66 -5.10 -2.61 -20.75
C LEU A 66 -3.91 -1.75 -20.33
N SER A 67 -3.95 -0.46 -20.68
CA SER A 67 -2.95 0.49 -20.18
C SER A 67 -3.00 0.59 -18.66
N ASP A 68 -1.85 0.68 -18.03
CA ASP A 68 -1.75 0.82 -16.58
C ASP A 68 -2.44 2.09 -16.06
N ALA A 69 -2.50 3.12 -16.87
CA ALA A 69 -3.17 4.37 -16.55
C ALA A 69 -4.69 4.36 -16.79
N ASP A 70 -5.27 3.29 -17.39
CA ASP A 70 -6.71 3.18 -17.63
C ASP A 70 -7.46 2.60 -16.43
N GLU A 71 -7.53 3.35 -15.33
CA GLU A 71 -8.24 2.93 -14.12
C GLU A 71 -9.74 2.70 -14.35
N TYR A 72 -10.35 3.51 -15.21
CA TYR A 72 -11.77 3.41 -15.53
C TYR A 72 -12.08 2.15 -16.34
N GLY A 73 -11.27 1.87 -17.36
CA GLY A 73 -11.39 0.64 -18.16
C GLY A 73 -11.16 -0.61 -17.32
N LYS A 74 -10.14 -0.59 -16.46
CA LYS A 74 -9.86 -1.68 -15.49
C LYS A 74 -11.06 -1.92 -14.56
N ALA A 75 -11.65 -0.87 -13.99
CA ALA A 75 -12.79 -1.00 -13.08
C ALA A 75 -14.04 -1.57 -13.78
N ARG A 76 -14.33 -1.12 -15.01
CA ARG A 76 -15.47 -1.62 -15.81
C ARG A 76 -15.29 -3.08 -16.19
N LEU A 77 -14.11 -3.46 -16.67
CA LEU A 77 -13.82 -4.84 -17.02
C LEU A 77 -13.89 -5.74 -15.80
N LEU A 78 -13.28 -5.31 -14.68
CA LEU A 78 -13.33 -6.05 -13.41
C LEU A 78 -14.78 -6.28 -12.96
N ALA A 79 -15.62 -5.24 -13.02
CA ALA A 79 -17.03 -5.35 -12.64
C ALA A 79 -17.81 -6.30 -13.57
N ARG A 80 -17.53 -6.27 -14.88
CA ARG A 80 -18.15 -7.18 -15.86
C ARG A 80 -17.76 -8.62 -15.58
N LEU A 81 -16.46 -8.89 -15.44
CA LEU A 81 -15.95 -10.22 -15.13
C LEU A 81 -16.50 -10.73 -13.79
N ALA A 82 -16.55 -9.87 -12.76
CA ALA A 82 -17.10 -10.24 -11.47
C ALA A 82 -18.58 -10.59 -11.52
N LYS A 83 -19.37 -9.91 -12.36
CA LYS A 83 -20.79 -10.25 -12.59
C LYS A 83 -20.97 -11.57 -13.35
N THR A 84 -20.06 -11.89 -14.28
CA THR A 84 -20.10 -13.13 -15.07
C THR A 84 -19.65 -14.35 -14.26
N HIS A 85 -18.56 -14.21 -13.51
CA HIS A 85 -17.92 -15.34 -12.80
C HIS A 85 -18.32 -15.46 -11.33
N CYS A 86 -18.94 -14.42 -10.75
CA CYS A 86 -19.46 -14.40 -9.38
C CYS A 86 -18.43 -14.84 -8.31
N PRO A 87 -17.24 -14.22 -8.24
CA PRO A 87 -16.27 -14.56 -7.20
C PRO A 87 -16.86 -14.29 -5.81
N GLN A 88 -16.44 -15.03 -4.80
CA GLN A 88 -16.86 -14.78 -3.41
C GLN A 88 -16.11 -13.62 -2.79
N ILE A 89 -14.81 -13.50 -3.06
CA ILE A 89 -13.92 -12.51 -2.49
C ILE A 89 -13.15 -11.83 -3.62
N LEU A 90 -13.01 -10.52 -3.52
CA LEU A 90 -12.23 -9.71 -4.47
C LEU A 90 -11.30 -8.78 -3.71
N LEU A 91 -9.99 -8.99 -3.85
CA LEU A 91 -8.93 -8.28 -3.14
C LEU A 91 -8.12 -7.42 -4.10
N LEU A 92 -7.81 -6.20 -3.69
CA LEU A 92 -6.94 -5.28 -4.40
C LEU A 92 -5.93 -4.67 -3.42
N SER A 93 -4.78 -4.22 -3.91
CA SER A 93 -3.84 -3.42 -3.10
C SER A 93 -4.41 -2.02 -2.84
N ALA A 94 -4.21 -1.47 -1.65
CA ALA A 94 -4.60 -0.10 -1.31
C ALA A 94 -3.60 0.95 -1.84
N THR A 95 -2.98 0.71 -2.99
CA THR A 95 -2.24 1.71 -3.78
C THR A 95 -3.18 2.81 -4.26
N VAL A 96 -2.67 3.91 -4.79
CA VAL A 96 -3.51 5.00 -5.34
C VAL A 96 -4.43 4.44 -6.43
N GLN A 97 -3.86 3.70 -7.37
CA GLN A 97 -4.60 3.08 -8.47
C GLN A 97 -5.57 2.00 -7.97
N GLY A 98 -5.12 1.09 -7.10
CA GLY A 98 -5.95 0.01 -6.57
C GLY A 98 -7.16 0.52 -5.79
N ARG A 99 -7.02 1.61 -5.03
CA ARG A 99 -8.18 2.25 -4.35
C ARG A 99 -9.18 2.85 -5.34
N SER A 100 -8.69 3.50 -6.40
CA SER A 100 -9.53 4.07 -7.45
C SER A 100 -10.31 2.99 -8.19
N VAL A 101 -9.61 1.97 -8.68
CA VAL A 101 -10.23 0.82 -9.39
C VAL A 101 -11.23 0.08 -8.50
N ALA A 102 -10.88 -0.19 -7.23
CA ALA A 102 -11.75 -0.92 -6.31
C ALA A 102 -13.05 -0.17 -6.03
N ALA A 103 -12.96 1.14 -5.77
CA ALA A 103 -14.15 1.96 -5.47
C ALA A 103 -15.12 2.02 -6.67
N GLN A 104 -14.58 2.24 -7.87
CA GLN A 104 -15.37 2.27 -9.10
C GLN A 104 -15.98 0.89 -9.40
N ALA A 105 -15.19 -0.19 -9.29
CA ALA A 105 -15.69 -1.56 -9.50
C ALA A 105 -16.78 -1.93 -8.50
N ALA A 106 -16.62 -1.61 -7.21
CA ALA A 106 -17.63 -1.88 -6.18
C ALA A 106 -18.97 -1.19 -6.49
N ALA A 107 -18.91 0.08 -6.91
CA ALA A 107 -20.09 0.84 -7.31
C ALA A 107 -20.77 0.22 -8.55
N LEU A 108 -20.00 -0.18 -9.57
CA LEU A 108 -20.51 -0.81 -10.79
C LEU A 108 -21.09 -2.21 -10.54
N ILE A 109 -20.54 -2.97 -9.61
CA ILE A 109 -21.05 -4.29 -9.21
C ILE A 109 -22.30 -4.13 -8.34
N GLY A 110 -22.36 -3.10 -7.51
CA GLY A 110 -23.40 -2.89 -6.50
C GLY A 110 -23.10 -3.63 -5.19
N THR A 111 -21.84 -3.71 -4.80
CA THR A 111 -21.40 -4.38 -3.58
C THR A 111 -20.68 -3.43 -2.62
N GLY A 112 -20.46 -3.89 -1.38
CA GLY A 112 -19.71 -3.16 -0.37
C GLY A 112 -18.20 -3.31 -0.53
N LEU A 113 -17.44 -2.24 -0.23
CA LEU A 113 -15.98 -2.23 -0.22
C LEU A 113 -15.46 -1.76 1.14
N THR A 114 -14.61 -2.55 1.77
CA THR A 114 -13.84 -2.10 2.93
C THR A 114 -12.45 -1.65 2.48
N ALA A 115 -12.14 -0.37 2.69
CA ALA A 115 -10.88 0.21 2.24
C ALA A 115 -9.79 0.13 3.31
N ASP A 116 -8.54 -0.04 2.85
CA ASP A 116 -7.31 0.07 3.65
C ASP A 116 -7.24 -0.92 4.81
N CYS A 117 -7.61 -2.18 4.53
CA CYS A 117 -7.57 -3.27 5.50
C CYS A 117 -6.13 -3.62 5.88
N THR A 118 -5.93 -3.98 7.15
CA THR A 118 -4.67 -4.52 7.68
C THR A 118 -4.82 -5.96 8.16
N GLY A 119 -6.03 -6.50 8.15
CA GLY A 119 -6.31 -7.90 8.47
C GLY A 119 -7.48 -8.45 7.68
N LEU A 120 -7.42 -9.74 7.36
CA LEU A 120 -8.47 -10.51 6.67
C LEU A 120 -8.59 -11.88 7.34
N GLU A 121 -9.79 -12.28 7.67
CA GLU A 121 -10.08 -13.57 8.33
C GLU A 121 -11.35 -14.18 7.74
N ILE A 122 -11.52 -15.49 7.89
CA ILE A 122 -12.79 -16.15 7.62
C ILE A 122 -13.53 -16.29 8.95
N GLY A 123 -14.73 -15.75 9.01
CA GLY A 123 -15.61 -15.86 10.16
C GLY A 123 -16.22 -17.25 10.33
N PRO A 124 -16.89 -17.51 11.44
CA PRO A 124 -17.57 -18.79 11.71
C PRO A 124 -18.66 -19.13 10.67
N ASP A 125 -19.21 -18.11 10.01
CA ASP A 125 -20.21 -18.23 8.95
C ASP A 125 -19.61 -18.44 7.55
N GLY A 126 -18.29 -18.63 7.47
CA GLY A 126 -17.55 -18.80 6.21
C GLY A 126 -17.37 -17.51 5.39
N LYS A 127 -17.77 -16.35 5.94
CA LYS A 127 -17.65 -15.05 5.27
C LYS A 127 -16.34 -14.35 5.61
N LEU A 128 -15.95 -13.42 4.73
CA LEU A 128 -14.75 -12.60 4.94
C LEU A 128 -15.01 -11.58 6.06
N VAL A 129 -14.18 -11.58 7.08
CA VAL A 129 -14.06 -10.53 8.10
C VAL A 129 -12.89 -9.64 7.72
N GLN A 130 -13.18 -8.38 7.47
CA GLN A 130 -12.24 -7.37 7.02
C GLN A 130 -11.87 -6.48 8.21
N ILE A 131 -10.58 -6.39 8.52
CA ILE A 131 -10.10 -5.67 9.70
C ILE A 131 -9.32 -4.45 9.23
N ARG A 132 -9.72 -3.28 9.71
CA ARG A 132 -9.07 -2.02 9.37
C ARG A 132 -8.90 -1.11 10.59
N PRO A 133 -7.83 -0.32 10.64
CA PRO A 133 -7.71 0.72 11.66
C PRO A 133 -8.76 1.82 11.44
N ALA A 134 -9.33 2.30 12.54
CA ALA A 134 -10.27 3.39 12.58
C ALA A 134 -9.83 4.42 13.64
N TYR A 135 -10.35 5.65 13.56
CA TYR A 135 -10.04 6.74 14.50
C TYR A 135 -8.53 6.91 14.76
N GLY A 136 -7.76 6.98 13.68
CA GLY A 136 -6.31 7.17 13.77
C GLY A 136 -5.50 5.95 14.21
N GLY A 137 -6.11 4.75 14.20
CA GLY A 137 -5.45 3.52 14.60
C GLY A 137 -5.73 3.08 16.03
N ASN A 138 -6.42 3.89 16.83
CA ASN A 138 -6.77 3.57 18.21
C ASN A 138 -7.80 2.45 18.33
N LEU A 139 -8.56 2.21 17.27
CA LEU A 139 -9.58 1.14 17.21
C LEU A 139 -9.38 0.30 15.96
N MET A 140 -9.64 -0.99 16.08
CA MET A 140 -9.67 -1.92 14.95
C MET A 140 -11.12 -2.28 14.65
N ALA A 141 -11.63 -1.77 13.52
CA ALA A 141 -12.97 -2.11 13.05
C ALA A 141 -12.94 -3.48 12.36
N ARG A 142 -13.85 -4.37 12.76
CA ARG A 142 -14.14 -5.65 12.10
C ARG A 142 -15.41 -5.48 11.26
N VAL A 143 -15.26 -5.56 9.95
CA VAL A 143 -16.35 -5.29 8.99
C VAL A 143 -16.71 -6.58 8.26
N THR A 144 -17.99 -6.82 8.07
CA THR A 144 -18.53 -7.92 7.26
C THR A 144 -19.55 -7.37 6.27
N CYS A 145 -19.66 -7.97 5.10
CA CYS A 145 -20.65 -7.62 4.07
C CYS A 145 -21.55 -8.83 3.82
N PRO A 146 -22.53 -9.12 4.69
CA PRO A 146 -23.27 -10.38 4.68
C PRO A 146 -24.24 -10.53 3.49
N GLY A 147 -24.66 -9.42 2.89
CA GLY A 147 -25.73 -9.40 1.87
C GLY A 147 -25.28 -9.23 0.43
N SER A 148 -23.98 -9.05 0.15
CA SER A 148 -23.49 -8.74 -1.18
C SER A 148 -22.25 -9.55 -1.55
N LEU A 149 -22.12 -9.90 -2.83
CA LEU A 149 -20.97 -10.57 -3.43
C LEU A 149 -20.49 -9.79 -4.66
N PRO A 150 -19.20 -9.83 -4.94
CA PRO A 150 -18.11 -10.32 -4.09
C PRO A 150 -17.94 -9.50 -2.82
N GLN A 151 -17.37 -10.09 -1.76
CA GLN A 151 -16.90 -9.35 -0.60
C GLN A 151 -15.58 -8.66 -0.95
N MET A 152 -15.60 -7.34 -1.07
CA MET A 152 -14.46 -6.59 -1.59
C MET A 152 -13.65 -5.91 -0.47
N ALA A 153 -12.32 -5.99 -0.61
CA ALA A 153 -11.41 -5.27 0.25
C ALA A 153 -10.23 -4.69 -0.54
N THR A 154 -9.82 -3.46 -0.19
CA THR A 154 -8.45 -3.04 -0.49
C THR A 154 -7.57 -3.25 0.73
N VAL A 155 -6.35 -3.71 0.51
CA VAL A 155 -5.41 -4.08 1.57
C VAL A 155 -4.20 -3.16 1.52
N ARG A 156 -3.83 -2.64 2.69
CA ARG A 156 -2.66 -1.77 2.84
C ARG A 156 -1.40 -2.52 2.44
N PRO A 157 -0.54 -1.96 1.56
CA PRO A 157 0.77 -2.51 1.28
C PRO A 157 1.58 -2.74 2.56
N GLY A 158 2.28 -3.89 2.66
CA GLY A 158 3.04 -4.25 3.86
C GLY A 158 2.21 -4.77 5.05
N ALA A 159 0.88 -4.88 4.91
CA ALA A 159 0.03 -5.42 5.98
C ALA A 159 0.22 -6.93 6.20
N PHE A 160 0.66 -7.63 5.17
CA PHE A 160 0.94 -9.07 5.24
C PHE A 160 2.40 -9.36 4.84
N SER A 161 2.99 -10.35 5.46
CA SER A 161 4.32 -10.81 5.06
C SER A 161 4.26 -11.44 3.67
N ARG A 162 5.26 -11.16 2.84
CA ARG A 162 5.46 -11.88 1.58
C ARG A 162 5.65 -13.35 1.90
N CYS A 163 4.79 -14.23 1.37
CA CYS A 163 5.02 -15.65 1.52
C CYS A 163 6.13 -16.11 0.56
N ARG A 164 6.77 -17.24 0.91
CA ARG A 164 7.72 -17.87 0.00
C ARG A 164 6.93 -18.50 -1.16
N PRO A 165 7.45 -18.43 -2.39
CA PRO A 165 6.82 -19.10 -3.52
C PRO A 165 6.64 -20.59 -3.26
N PHE A 166 5.50 -21.13 -3.65
CA PHE A 166 5.23 -22.57 -3.64
C PHE A 166 5.63 -23.16 -4.98
N ASN A 167 6.14 -24.35 -5.01
CA ASN A 167 6.36 -25.04 -6.27
C ASN A 167 5.04 -25.71 -6.68
N ARG A 168 4.12 -24.97 -7.28
CA ARG A 168 2.84 -25.48 -7.80
C ARG A 168 2.79 -25.23 -9.29
N GLY A 169 2.30 -26.24 -10.00
CA GLY A 169 1.89 -26.39 -11.39
C GLY A 169 1.85 -25.15 -12.29
N CYS A 170 0.90 -25.10 -13.18
CA CYS A 170 0.71 -24.01 -14.13
C CYS A 170 -0.53 -23.21 -13.77
N CYS A 171 -0.47 -21.87 -13.89
CA CYS A 171 -1.61 -20.99 -13.84
C CYS A 171 -2.24 -20.93 -15.23
N ALA A 172 -3.51 -21.32 -15.36
CA ALA A 172 -4.24 -21.23 -16.62
C ALA A 172 -4.59 -19.76 -16.92
N VAL A 173 -4.08 -19.22 -18.02
CA VAL A 173 -4.36 -17.83 -18.43
C VAL A 173 -5.61 -17.82 -19.33
N MET A 174 -6.59 -17.01 -18.96
CA MET A 174 -7.80 -16.73 -19.75
C MET A 174 -7.69 -15.32 -20.29
N ASP A 175 -7.64 -15.18 -21.61
CA ASP A 175 -7.65 -13.87 -22.27
C ASP A 175 -9.07 -13.27 -22.27
N CYS A 176 -9.23 -12.17 -21.57
CA CYS A 176 -10.47 -11.40 -21.45
C CYS A 176 -10.40 -10.08 -22.23
N THR A 177 -9.41 -9.87 -23.09
CA THR A 177 -9.19 -8.62 -23.83
C THR A 177 -10.39 -8.26 -24.69
N SER A 178 -11.08 -9.24 -25.27
CA SER A 178 -12.30 -9.03 -26.07
C SER A 178 -13.49 -8.51 -25.26
N GLU A 179 -13.46 -8.66 -23.94
CA GLU A 179 -14.52 -8.21 -23.04
C GLU A 179 -14.36 -6.74 -22.60
N LYS A 180 -13.26 -6.09 -22.94
CA LYS A 180 -13.10 -4.66 -22.62
C LYS A 180 -14.14 -3.81 -23.35
N SER A 181 -14.68 -2.80 -22.67
CA SER A 181 -15.57 -1.84 -23.31
C SER A 181 -14.77 -0.93 -24.25
N LEU A 182 -15.30 -0.73 -25.45
CA LEU A 182 -14.74 0.22 -26.42
C LEU A 182 -15.03 1.68 -26.05
N GLU A 183 -16.05 1.91 -25.20
CA GLU A 183 -16.43 3.24 -24.74
C GLU A 183 -15.70 3.59 -23.46
N ASN A 184 -14.58 4.26 -23.58
CA ASN A 184 -13.91 4.89 -22.45
C ASN A 184 -14.10 6.42 -22.55
N PRO A 185 -14.84 7.06 -21.61
CA PRO A 185 -15.06 8.50 -21.62
C PRO A 185 -13.79 9.28 -21.27
N VAL A 186 -12.76 8.61 -20.77
CA VAL A 186 -11.47 9.19 -20.41
C VAL A 186 -10.40 8.66 -21.33
N ARG A 187 -9.61 9.55 -21.91
CA ARG A 187 -8.44 9.21 -22.71
C ARG A 187 -7.18 9.75 -22.04
N LEU A 188 -6.23 8.87 -21.77
CA LEU A 188 -4.90 9.28 -21.36
C LEU A 188 -4.23 10.04 -22.51
N LEU A 189 -3.79 11.25 -22.27
CA LEU A 189 -3.09 12.08 -23.25
C LEU A 189 -1.57 11.90 -23.14
N GLU A 190 -1.06 11.94 -21.90
CA GLU A 190 0.37 11.90 -21.64
C GLU A 190 0.65 11.38 -20.23
N THR A 191 1.75 10.65 -20.05
CA THR A 191 2.30 10.28 -18.74
C THR A 191 3.66 10.95 -18.57
N ILE A 192 3.77 11.84 -17.58
CA ILE A 192 5.02 12.53 -17.27
C ILE A 192 5.68 11.83 -16.09
N HIS A 193 6.82 11.19 -16.34
CA HIS A 193 7.64 10.62 -15.29
C HIS A 193 8.55 11.70 -14.71
N LEU A 194 8.30 12.08 -13.45
CA LEU A 194 9.16 13.03 -12.74
C LEU A 194 10.46 12.32 -12.33
N ALA A 195 11.58 12.77 -12.87
CA ALA A 195 12.89 12.25 -12.50
C ALA A 195 13.15 12.48 -11.00
N GLY A 196 13.58 11.44 -10.27
CA GLY A 196 13.89 11.51 -8.83
C GLY A 196 12.69 11.40 -7.88
N ALA A 197 11.48 11.21 -8.38
CA ALA A 197 10.27 11.10 -7.55
C ALA A 197 10.02 9.69 -6.97
N GLN A 198 10.71 8.69 -7.40
CA GLN A 198 10.59 7.33 -6.86
C GLN A 198 11.75 7.04 -5.91
N THR A 199 11.65 7.29 -4.88
CA THR A 199 11.59 6.97 -3.48
C THR A 199 12.14 5.61 -3.13
N ALA A 200 13.49 5.60 -3.04
CA ALA A 200 14.17 4.57 -2.26
C ALA A 200 13.67 4.49 -0.79
N PHE A 201 12.87 5.48 -0.31
CA PHE A 201 12.52 5.52 1.11
C PHE A 201 11.35 4.61 1.50
N GLY A 202 10.50 4.20 0.57
CA GLY A 202 9.40 3.26 0.86
C GLY A 202 9.89 1.90 1.33
N GLU A 203 11.06 1.46 0.88
CA GLU A 203 11.71 0.20 1.23
C GLU A 203 12.96 0.38 2.13
N ALA A 204 13.29 1.62 2.49
CA ALA A 204 14.47 1.91 3.30
C ALA A 204 14.35 1.32 4.72
N GLU A 205 15.42 0.70 5.19
CA GLU A 205 15.49 0.17 6.56
C GLU A 205 15.56 1.28 7.62
N ILE A 206 16.17 2.41 7.27
CA ILE A 206 16.28 3.60 8.13
C ILE A 206 15.66 4.78 7.40
N VAL A 207 14.76 5.50 8.05
CA VAL A 207 14.17 6.72 7.51
C VAL A 207 14.38 7.87 8.51
N VAL A 208 14.93 8.97 8.00
CA VAL A 208 15.14 10.21 8.77
C VAL A 208 14.18 11.26 8.26
N ALA A 209 13.28 11.75 9.11
CA ALA A 209 12.19 12.61 8.70
C ALA A 209 12.20 13.98 9.37
N GLY A 210 11.98 15.03 8.57
CA GLY A 210 11.82 16.40 9.01
C GLY A 210 10.36 16.85 9.09
N GLY A 211 9.97 17.43 10.22
CA GLY A 211 8.67 18.10 10.39
C GLY A 211 8.74 19.61 10.11
N ALA A 212 7.62 20.31 10.30
CA ALA A 212 7.61 21.79 10.21
C ALA A 212 8.57 22.45 11.21
N GLY A 213 8.87 21.77 12.32
CA GLY A 213 9.80 22.25 13.33
C GLY A 213 11.25 22.43 12.87
N ILE A 214 11.64 21.87 11.70
CA ILE A 214 12.98 22.11 11.13
C ILE A 214 13.16 23.56 10.65
N GLY A 215 12.09 24.28 10.33
CA GLY A 215 12.06 25.72 10.11
C GLY A 215 12.56 26.21 8.74
N SER A 216 13.23 25.41 7.92
CA SER A 216 13.74 25.83 6.61
C SER A 216 14.07 24.66 5.68
N ALA A 217 14.15 24.94 4.36
CA ALA A 217 14.65 23.98 3.38
C ALA A 217 16.12 23.61 3.63
N ARG A 218 16.96 24.58 4.06
CA ARG A 218 18.36 24.31 4.42
C ARG A 218 18.49 23.29 5.56
N ALA A 219 17.57 23.32 6.53
CA ALA A 219 17.55 22.30 7.57
C ALA A 219 17.11 20.94 7.05
N PHE A 220 16.30 20.90 6.00
CA PHE A 220 15.96 19.65 5.33
C PHE A 220 17.17 19.04 4.60
N ASP A 221 18.09 19.86 4.06
CA ASP A 221 19.36 19.37 3.51
C ASP A 221 20.19 18.65 4.57
N GLN A 222 20.16 19.10 5.84
CA GLN A 222 20.80 18.40 6.95
C GLN A 222 20.11 17.05 7.26
N ILE A 223 18.78 16.97 7.12
CA ILE A 223 18.06 15.71 7.23
C ILE A 223 18.49 14.74 6.11
N CYS A 224 18.65 15.24 4.88
CA CYS A 224 19.14 14.44 3.76
C CYS A 224 20.56 13.91 4.02
N LEU A 225 21.47 14.78 4.47
CA LEU A 225 22.83 14.40 4.81
C LEU A 225 22.89 13.35 5.93
N LEU A 226 22.06 13.53 6.97
CA LEU A 226 21.99 12.57 8.07
C LEU A 226 21.44 11.23 7.61
N ALA A 227 20.42 11.22 6.76
CA ALA A 227 19.86 10.00 6.17
C ALA A 227 20.92 9.24 5.36
N GLU A 228 21.68 9.93 4.53
CA GLU A 228 22.79 9.37 3.74
C GLU A 228 23.86 8.74 4.64
N ARG A 229 24.29 9.46 5.68
CA ARG A 229 25.31 8.97 6.65
C ARG A 229 24.86 7.71 7.39
N LEU A 230 23.57 7.58 7.65
CA LEU A 230 23.00 6.41 8.31
C LEU A 230 22.66 5.27 7.33
N GLY A 231 22.93 5.44 6.03
CA GLY A 231 22.56 4.47 5.00
C GLY A 231 21.05 4.33 4.84
N GLY A 232 20.30 5.39 5.14
CA GLY A 232 18.85 5.44 5.10
C GLY A 232 18.34 6.43 4.05
N ALA A 233 17.06 6.78 4.13
CA ALA A 233 16.41 7.68 3.21
C ALA A 233 15.76 8.88 3.94
N PRO A 234 15.79 10.09 3.32
CA PRO A 234 15.16 11.27 3.89
C PRO A 234 13.64 11.25 3.63
N ALA A 235 12.88 11.76 4.61
CA ALA A 235 11.43 11.91 4.51
C ALA A 235 10.97 13.22 5.16
N ALA A 236 9.71 13.59 4.90
CA ALA A 236 9.14 14.81 5.44
C ALA A 236 7.67 14.62 5.87
N SER A 237 7.24 15.41 6.85
CA SER A 237 5.84 15.54 7.17
C SER A 237 5.11 16.40 6.12
N ARG A 238 3.79 16.24 5.99
CA ARG A 238 2.97 17.11 5.13
C ARG A 238 3.15 18.60 5.47
N ALA A 239 3.30 18.94 6.75
CA ALA A 239 3.50 20.32 7.18
C ALA A 239 4.82 20.91 6.67
N ALA A 240 5.91 20.14 6.66
CA ALA A 240 7.19 20.56 6.10
C ALA A 240 7.12 20.73 4.57
N VAL A 241 6.43 19.82 3.87
CA VAL A 241 6.18 19.92 2.41
C VAL A 241 5.35 21.15 2.08
N ASN A 242 4.26 21.39 2.79
CA ASN A 242 3.40 22.56 2.59
C ASN A 242 4.12 23.88 2.86
N ALA A 243 5.09 23.88 3.80
CA ALA A 243 5.96 25.04 4.08
C ALA A 243 7.07 25.22 3.01
N GLY A 244 7.17 24.33 2.03
CA GLY A 244 8.20 24.37 0.98
C GLY A 244 9.60 23.96 1.46
N TYR A 245 9.71 23.28 2.61
CA TYR A 245 11.01 22.84 3.14
C TYR A 245 11.48 21.53 2.48
N ALA A 246 10.55 20.71 2.01
CA ALA A 246 10.85 19.43 1.40
C ALA A 246 9.96 19.19 0.15
N PRO A 247 10.43 18.40 -0.83
CA PRO A 247 9.63 18.06 -2.01
C PRO A 247 8.46 17.13 -1.63
N TYR A 248 7.38 17.19 -2.41
CA TYR A 248 6.20 16.34 -2.20
C TYR A 248 6.55 14.84 -2.25
N SER A 249 7.52 14.47 -3.08
CA SER A 249 8.01 13.08 -3.21
C SER A 249 8.55 12.48 -1.92
N SER A 250 8.97 13.29 -0.95
CA SER A 250 9.44 12.84 0.36
C SER A 250 8.35 12.76 1.43
N GLN A 251 7.08 13.06 1.07
CA GLN A 251 6.00 13.13 2.05
C GLN A 251 5.61 11.75 2.60
N VAL A 252 5.66 11.62 3.94
CA VAL A 252 5.15 10.46 4.69
C VAL A 252 3.84 10.80 5.40
N GLY A 253 2.90 9.88 5.37
CA GLY A 253 1.61 10.03 6.03
C GLY A 253 0.45 9.46 5.22
N GLN A 254 -0.77 9.63 5.70
CA GLN A 254 -2.00 9.15 5.07
C GLN A 254 -2.18 9.60 3.61
N THR A 255 -1.70 10.80 3.26
CA THR A 255 -1.78 11.39 1.91
C THR A 255 -0.44 11.34 1.17
N GLY A 256 0.59 10.77 1.77
CA GLY A 256 1.90 10.51 1.20
C GLY A 256 2.19 9.02 1.12
N VAL A 257 3.45 8.66 1.27
CA VAL A 257 3.89 7.27 1.29
C VAL A 257 3.73 6.69 2.70
N CYS A 258 3.25 5.45 2.80
CA CYS A 258 3.29 4.66 4.02
C CYS A 258 4.58 3.82 4.01
N ILE A 259 5.30 3.82 5.12
CA ILE A 259 6.63 3.22 5.24
C ILE A 259 6.70 2.25 6.42
N HIS A 260 7.60 1.27 6.33
CA HIS A 260 7.77 0.21 7.32
C HIS A 260 9.26 0.02 7.67
N PRO A 261 9.99 1.08 8.05
CA PRO A 261 11.42 0.99 8.32
C PRO A 261 11.71 0.19 9.61
N LYS A 262 12.94 -0.29 9.73
CA LYS A 262 13.44 -0.82 11.01
C LYS A 262 13.61 0.31 12.04
N LEU A 263 14.03 1.49 11.58
CA LEU A 263 14.20 2.68 12.41
C LEU A 263 13.64 3.91 11.70
N TYR A 264 12.75 4.62 12.37
CA TYR A 264 12.22 5.91 11.94
C TYR A 264 12.71 7.00 12.92
N ILE A 265 13.38 8.04 12.42
CA ILE A 265 13.89 9.15 13.23
C ILE A 265 13.13 10.42 12.85
N ALA A 266 12.39 11.00 13.78
CA ALA A 266 11.53 12.16 13.58
C ALA A 266 12.15 13.42 14.20
N PHE A 267 12.47 14.42 13.39
CA PHE A 267 12.97 15.72 13.85
C PHE A 267 11.90 16.80 13.66
N GLY A 268 11.44 17.42 14.75
CA GLY A 268 10.46 18.50 14.72
C GLY A 268 9.09 18.11 14.13
N ILE A 269 8.70 16.86 14.30
CA ILE A 269 7.40 16.31 13.91
C ILE A 269 6.49 16.29 15.13
N SER A 270 5.28 16.83 15.01
CA SER A 270 4.31 16.86 16.11
C SER A 270 3.66 15.50 16.40
N GLY A 271 3.55 14.63 15.40
CA GLY A 271 2.84 13.34 15.56
C GLY A 271 1.33 13.43 15.33
N ALA A 272 0.90 14.27 14.40
CA ALA A 272 -0.51 14.27 13.96
C ALA A 272 -0.92 12.88 13.48
N VAL A 273 -2.17 12.49 13.74
CA VAL A 273 -2.74 11.16 13.43
C VAL A 273 -2.52 10.77 11.95
N GLN A 274 -2.62 11.74 11.04
CA GLN A 274 -2.41 11.52 9.60
C GLN A 274 -0.96 11.20 9.27
N HIS A 275 0.00 11.73 10.01
CA HIS A 275 1.41 11.40 9.86
C HIS A 275 1.72 10.03 10.46
N LEU A 276 1.21 9.77 11.65
CA LEU A 276 1.36 8.48 12.35
C LEU A 276 0.81 7.33 11.51
N ALA A 277 -0.29 7.52 10.79
CA ALA A 277 -0.84 6.52 9.88
C ALA A 277 0.17 6.04 8.82
N GLY A 278 1.11 6.91 8.41
CA GLY A 278 2.15 6.57 7.44
C GLY A 278 3.36 5.84 8.02
N ILE A 279 3.53 5.82 9.35
CA ILE A 279 4.69 5.20 10.03
C ILE A 279 4.33 4.08 11.00
N GLN A 280 3.07 3.65 11.05
CA GLN A 280 2.61 2.57 11.94
C GLN A 280 3.38 1.25 11.79
N GLY A 281 4.00 1.03 10.63
CA GLY A 281 4.82 -0.14 10.37
C GLY A 281 6.28 -0.02 10.78
N ALA A 282 6.72 1.12 11.33
CA ALA A 282 8.08 1.29 11.83
C ALA A 282 8.31 0.36 13.04
N LYS A 283 9.45 -0.34 13.06
CA LYS A 283 9.78 -1.23 14.18
C LYS A 283 10.26 -0.47 15.41
N ARG A 284 10.95 0.66 15.20
CA ARG A 284 11.42 1.57 16.23
C ARG A 284 11.24 3.01 15.76
N ILE A 285 10.82 3.86 16.68
CA ILE A 285 10.64 5.30 16.46
C ILE A 285 11.49 6.06 17.45
N ALA A 286 12.37 6.92 16.93
CA ALA A 286 13.09 7.91 17.72
C ALA A 286 12.55 9.30 17.37
N ALA A 287 12.29 10.15 18.35
CA ALA A 287 11.74 11.48 18.13
C ALA A 287 12.52 12.56 18.86
N VAL A 288 12.75 13.68 18.18
CA VAL A 288 13.34 14.90 18.76
C VAL A 288 12.36 16.05 18.54
N ASN A 289 11.91 16.66 19.63
CA ASN A 289 11.00 17.80 19.57
C ASN A 289 11.25 18.73 20.76
N THR A 290 11.05 20.03 20.58
CA THR A 290 11.13 21.02 21.66
C THR A 290 9.90 21.01 22.57
N ASP A 291 8.74 20.56 22.05
CA ASP A 291 7.52 20.45 22.82
C ASP A 291 7.45 19.08 23.52
N PRO A 292 7.55 19.04 24.87
CA PRO A 292 7.49 17.79 25.62
C PRO A 292 6.11 17.12 25.57
N LYS A 293 5.08 17.83 25.09
CA LYS A 293 3.70 17.32 24.94
C LYS A 293 3.37 16.93 23.51
N ALA A 294 4.36 16.95 22.61
CA ALA A 294 4.13 16.55 21.22
C ALA A 294 3.65 15.08 21.16
N PRO A 295 2.50 14.79 20.50
CA PRO A 295 1.91 13.44 20.44
C PRO A 295 2.85 12.39 19.88
N ILE A 296 3.90 12.77 19.15
CA ILE A 296 4.90 11.84 18.63
C ILE A 296 5.58 11.03 19.74
N PHE A 297 5.72 11.61 20.94
CA PHE A 297 6.36 10.95 22.07
C PHE A 297 5.53 9.78 22.63
N ASP A 298 4.21 9.78 22.44
CA ASP A 298 3.34 8.65 22.84
C ASP A 298 3.60 7.39 22.00
N TYR A 299 4.25 7.56 20.83
CA TYR A 299 4.56 6.49 19.88
C TYR A 299 6.06 6.21 19.76
N ALA A 300 6.90 7.08 20.31
CA ALA A 300 8.34 6.94 20.21
C ALA A 300 8.90 5.95 21.24
N ASP A 301 9.77 5.03 20.79
CA ASP A 301 10.58 4.19 21.68
C ASP A 301 11.67 5.02 22.37
N TYR A 302 12.17 6.07 21.69
CA TYR A 302 13.20 6.98 22.19
C TYR A 302 12.77 8.42 21.94
N GLY A 303 12.72 9.22 22.99
CA GLY A 303 12.34 10.63 22.91
C GLY A 303 13.42 11.56 23.47
N ILE A 304 13.73 12.62 22.73
CA ILE A 304 14.60 13.70 23.18
C ILE A 304 13.79 15.00 23.14
N VAL A 305 13.60 15.60 24.31
CA VAL A 305 13.01 16.94 24.41
C VAL A 305 14.15 17.94 24.33
N GLY A 306 14.29 18.64 23.20
CA GLY A 306 15.38 19.57 22.98
C GLY A 306 15.45 20.12 21.55
N ASP A 307 16.53 20.88 21.31
CA ASP A 307 16.81 21.46 20.01
C ASP A 307 17.23 20.38 19.01
N LEU A 308 16.44 20.25 17.92
CA LEU A 308 16.68 19.26 16.88
C LEU A 308 17.97 19.54 16.09
N HIS A 309 18.34 20.82 15.88
CA HIS A 309 19.56 21.16 15.13
C HIS A 309 20.81 20.68 15.88
N ARG A 310 20.83 20.91 17.18
CA ARG A 310 21.92 20.41 18.04
C ARG A 310 21.96 18.87 18.04
N ALA A 311 20.80 18.21 18.05
CA ALA A 311 20.75 16.76 17.98
C ALA A 311 21.28 16.22 16.64
N ILE A 312 20.89 16.85 15.51
CA ILE A 312 21.41 16.51 14.18
C ILE A 312 22.92 16.67 14.11
N ASP A 313 23.46 17.83 14.57
CA ASP A 313 24.90 18.10 14.55
C ASP A 313 25.68 17.07 15.36
N LEU A 314 25.18 16.70 16.54
CA LEU A 314 25.83 15.70 17.40
C LEU A 314 25.86 14.31 16.74
N ILE A 315 24.77 13.90 16.09
CA ILE A 315 24.71 12.60 15.39
C ILE A 315 25.63 12.63 14.18
N LEU A 316 25.62 13.70 13.38
CA LEU A 316 26.52 13.86 12.25
C LEU A 316 27.99 13.81 12.66
N TRP A 317 28.34 14.41 13.79
CA TRP A 317 29.71 14.38 14.32
C TRP A 317 30.15 12.95 14.73
N HIS A 318 29.26 12.14 15.27
CA HIS A 318 29.59 10.77 15.69
C HIS A 318 29.52 9.75 14.52
N THR A 319 28.94 10.12 13.38
CA THR A 319 28.84 9.27 12.18
C THR A 319 29.81 9.67 11.06
N SER A 320 30.74 10.60 11.38
CA SER A 320 31.78 11.13 10.48
C SER A 320 32.94 10.15 10.27
#